data_aa78412d02935406d934dfd6ea4ce7e8
#
_entry.id   aa78412d02935406d934dfd6ea4ce7e8
#
_cell.length_a   1.000
_cell.length_b   1.000
_cell.length_c   1.000
_cell.angle_alpha   90.00
_cell.angle_beta   90.00
_cell.angle_gamma   90.00
#
_symmetry.space_group_name_H-M   'P 1'
#
loop_
_entity.id
_entity.type
_entity.pdbx_description
1 polymer ?
#
loop_
_entity_poly.entity_id
_entity_poly.type
_entity_poly.pdbx_seq_one_letter_code
_entity_poly.pdbx_strand_id
1 'polypeptide(L)'
;DLCSIINGRSGKCPEDCKYCAQSAHNHTDCEVYDFLPEEDIVKACKLNESEGVDRFSIVTAGKALTGEEFEKAVHAYETMNKECDIELCASMGFLNAEQLHRLHEAGVTSYHHNIETSRRNFPNICTTHTYDMKIETLKLVKAEGMWACSGGIIGMGEDWEDRLDMAISLAEVGVDSIPLNALMPIKGTPLENERRLTEPEILRTIAFFRYINPEADIRLGAGRALLTGDGIKAFQSGASATITGNMLTTVACATIRSVKNMLKEIGRETK
;
A
#
# COMPACT_ATOMS: atom_id res chain seq x y z
N ASP A 1 -8.62 6.25 9.52
CA ASP A 1 -7.49 5.38 9.87
C ASP A 1 -6.20 5.94 9.23
N LEU A 2 -5.15 6.10 10.03
CA LEU A 2 -3.84 6.58 9.63
C LEU A 2 -2.85 5.41 9.60
N CYS A 3 -2.20 5.19 8.46
CA CYS A 3 -1.19 4.14 8.29
C CYS A 3 0.17 4.77 7.94
N SER A 4 1.22 4.32 8.57
CA SER A 4 2.60 4.65 8.21
C SER A 4 3.33 3.40 7.72
N ILE A 5 4.30 3.59 6.85
CA ILE A 5 5.10 2.49 6.30
C ILE A 5 6.59 2.75 6.45
N ILE A 6 7.35 1.67 6.62
CA ILE A 6 8.81 1.67 6.47
C ILE A 6 9.18 0.77 5.29
N ASN A 7 10.06 1.26 4.41
CA ASN A 7 10.63 0.44 3.35
C ASN A 7 11.74 -0.45 3.93
N GLY A 8 11.39 -1.66 4.36
CA GLY A 8 12.29 -2.58 5.07
C GLY A 8 13.38 -3.19 4.19
N ARG A 9 13.17 -3.26 2.87
CA ARG A 9 14.17 -3.66 1.86
C ARG A 9 13.89 -2.95 0.55
N SER A 10 14.91 -2.43 -0.12
CA SER A 10 14.75 -1.63 -1.33
C SER A 10 15.56 -2.12 -2.51
N GLY A 11 14.95 -1.99 -3.70
CA GLY A 11 15.59 -2.23 -5.00
C GLY A 11 15.75 -3.71 -5.37
N LYS A 12 16.35 -3.96 -6.52
CA LYS A 12 16.66 -5.29 -7.09
C LYS A 12 15.47 -6.25 -7.18
N CYS A 13 14.23 -5.74 -7.27
CA CYS A 13 13.05 -6.58 -7.43
C CYS A 13 13.11 -7.30 -8.79
N PRO A 14 12.97 -8.66 -8.84
CA PRO A 14 13.04 -9.39 -10.10
C PRO A 14 11.79 -9.25 -10.97
N GLU A 15 10.74 -8.60 -10.47
CA GLU A 15 9.49 -8.40 -11.19
C GLU A 15 9.58 -7.19 -12.12
N ASP A 16 8.91 -7.28 -13.30
CA ASP A 16 8.98 -6.29 -14.38
C ASP A 16 7.87 -5.22 -14.35
N CYS A 17 7.28 -4.97 -13.19
CA CYS A 17 6.20 -3.99 -13.05
C CYS A 17 6.60 -2.62 -13.61
N LYS A 18 5.89 -2.16 -14.64
CA LYS A 18 6.25 -0.98 -15.44
C LYS A 18 6.25 0.35 -14.67
N TYR A 19 5.51 0.43 -13.57
CA TYR A 19 5.43 1.63 -12.73
C TYR A 19 6.49 1.68 -11.62
N CYS A 20 7.15 0.55 -11.32
CA CYS A 20 7.90 0.37 -10.08
C CYS A 20 9.34 0.84 -10.20
N ALA A 21 9.73 1.83 -9.38
CA ALA A 21 11.11 2.31 -9.31
C ALA A 21 12.10 1.23 -8.80
N GLN A 22 11.61 0.25 -8.03
CA GLN A 22 12.43 -0.79 -7.40
C GLN A 22 12.62 -2.04 -8.28
N SER A 23 12.01 -2.07 -9.48
CA SER A 23 12.20 -3.16 -10.45
C SER A 23 13.64 -3.19 -11.00
N ALA A 24 14.27 -4.36 -11.02
CA ALA A 24 15.58 -4.53 -11.66
C ALA A 24 15.53 -4.40 -13.20
N HIS A 25 14.34 -4.39 -13.79
CA HIS A 25 14.12 -4.17 -15.22
C HIS A 25 14.04 -2.68 -15.59
N ASN A 26 13.90 -1.78 -14.61
CA ASN A 26 13.81 -0.34 -14.81
C ASN A 26 15.13 0.36 -14.47
N HIS A 27 15.39 1.53 -15.07
CA HIS A 27 16.64 2.28 -14.91
C HIS A 27 16.40 3.56 -14.08
N THR A 28 16.09 3.37 -12.82
CA THR A 28 15.79 4.46 -11.88
C THR A 28 16.94 4.69 -10.89
N ASP A 29 16.94 5.85 -10.26
CA ASP A 29 17.89 6.20 -9.19
C ASP A 29 17.39 5.69 -7.81
N CYS A 30 16.69 4.55 -7.77
CA CYS A 30 16.20 3.95 -6.54
C CYS A 30 17.35 3.52 -5.64
N GLU A 31 17.33 3.96 -4.39
CA GLU A 31 18.28 3.47 -3.38
C GLU A 31 18.12 1.97 -3.18
N VAL A 32 19.23 1.24 -3.04
CA VAL A 32 19.26 -0.21 -2.91
C VAL A 32 19.88 -0.59 -1.57
N TYR A 33 19.16 -1.33 -0.75
CA TYR A 33 19.63 -1.89 0.51
C TYR A 33 18.90 -3.20 0.86
N ASP A 34 19.58 -4.03 1.63
CA ASP A 34 19.06 -5.28 2.16
C ASP A 34 18.08 -4.99 3.32
N PHE A 35 17.52 -6.05 3.94
CA PHE A 35 16.56 -5.86 5.03
C PHE A 35 17.16 -5.04 6.17
N LEU A 36 16.44 -4.00 6.59
CA LEU A 36 16.88 -3.07 7.63
C LEU A 36 17.13 -3.77 8.97
N PRO A 37 18.04 -3.23 9.81
CA PRO A 37 18.20 -3.68 11.19
C PRO A 37 16.89 -3.58 11.99
N GLU A 38 16.63 -4.57 12.82
CA GLU A 38 15.42 -4.62 13.67
C GLU A 38 15.28 -3.37 14.54
N GLU A 39 16.39 -2.90 15.13
CA GLU A 39 16.41 -1.71 15.98
C GLU A 39 15.89 -0.45 15.29
N ASP A 40 16.19 -0.27 13.98
CA ASP A 40 15.71 0.85 13.19
C ASP A 40 14.22 0.73 12.90
N ILE A 41 13.73 -0.48 12.62
CA ILE A 41 12.32 -0.77 12.38
C ILE A 41 11.50 -0.52 13.64
N VAL A 42 11.91 -1.08 14.78
CA VAL A 42 11.23 -0.91 16.08
C VAL A 42 11.23 0.55 16.53
N LYS A 43 12.33 1.26 16.34
CA LYS A 43 12.42 2.70 16.62
C LYS A 43 11.45 3.51 15.76
N ALA A 44 11.34 3.19 14.47
CA ALA A 44 10.40 3.84 13.59
C ALA A 44 8.94 3.54 14.00
N CYS A 45 8.62 2.30 14.40
CA CYS A 45 7.31 1.92 14.91
C CYS A 45 6.92 2.76 16.12
N LYS A 46 7.75 2.82 17.15
CA LYS A 46 7.53 3.62 18.37
C LYS A 46 7.35 5.11 18.10
N LEU A 47 8.13 5.65 17.15
CA LEU A 47 7.97 7.06 16.78
C LEU A 47 6.58 7.30 16.16
N ASN A 48 6.15 6.47 15.21
CA ASN A 48 4.83 6.61 14.58
C ASN A 48 3.68 6.42 15.59
N GLU A 49 3.80 5.47 16.49
CA GLU A 49 2.86 5.29 17.60
C GLU A 49 2.76 6.55 18.47
N SER A 50 3.91 7.12 18.88
CA SER A 50 3.95 8.35 19.70
C SER A 50 3.32 9.56 19.01
N GLU A 51 3.32 9.58 17.67
CA GLU A 51 2.66 10.60 16.84
C GLU A 51 1.16 10.31 16.63
N GLY A 52 0.68 9.15 17.13
CA GLY A 52 -0.72 8.72 17.09
C GLY A 52 -1.14 8.27 15.69
N VAL A 53 -0.32 7.45 15.05
CA VAL A 53 -0.66 6.69 13.85
C VAL A 53 -1.36 5.41 14.31
N ASP A 54 -2.41 4.98 13.60
CA ASP A 54 -3.19 3.81 13.97
C ASP A 54 -2.52 2.49 13.56
N ARG A 55 -1.76 2.50 12.42
CA ARG A 55 -1.14 1.30 11.84
C ARG A 55 0.27 1.57 11.36
N PHE A 56 1.16 0.60 11.57
CA PHE A 56 2.53 0.61 11.05
C PHE A 56 2.82 -0.62 10.20
N SER A 57 3.46 -0.45 9.04
CA SER A 57 3.71 -1.52 8.07
C SER A 57 5.16 -1.60 7.63
N ILE A 58 5.75 -2.79 7.64
CA ILE A 58 6.98 -3.06 6.90
C ILE A 58 6.61 -3.44 5.46
N VAL A 59 7.18 -2.70 4.50
CA VAL A 59 7.04 -2.96 3.06
C VAL A 59 8.39 -3.39 2.51
N THR A 60 8.45 -4.39 1.64
CA THR A 60 9.70 -4.86 1.05
C THR A 60 9.64 -4.95 -0.47
N ALA A 61 10.72 -4.57 -1.14
CA ALA A 61 10.92 -4.89 -2.54
C ALA A 61 11.10 -6.41 -2.72
N GLY A 62 10.74 -6.92 -3.89
CA GLY A 62 10.92 -8.32 -4.26
C GLY A 62 9.61 -9.05 -4.54
N LYS A 63 9.71 -10.21 -5.22
CA LYS A 63 8.55 -11.08 -5.49
C LYS A 63 7.93 -11.62 -4.21
N ALA A 64 8.77 -12.05 -3.29
CA ALA A 64 8.42 -12.48 -1.94
C ALA A 64 9.63 -12.29 -1.02
N LEU A 65 9.39 -11.99 0.25
CA LEU A 65 10.43 -12.05 1.27
C LEU A 65 10.56 -13.50 1.76
N THR A 66 11.76 -14.06 1.71
CA THR A 66 12.01 -15.48 2.04
C THR A 66 13.32 -15.67 2.77
N GLY A 67 13.57 -16.89 3.30
CA GLY A 67 14.82 -17.25 3.93
C GLY A 67 15.14 -16.41 5.16
N GLU A 68 16.41 -16.08 5.35
CA GLU A 68 16.91 -15.36 6.53
C GLU A 68 16.27 -13.97 6.72
N GLU A 69 15.97 -13.26 5.62
CA GLU A 69 15.32 -11.94 5.72
C GLU A 69 13.87 -12.04 6.20
N PHE A 70 13.16 -13.14 5.83
CA PHE A 70 11.83 -13.39 6.37
C PHE A 70 11.88 -13.69 7.87
N GLU A 71 12.87 -14.45 8.35
CA GLU A 71 13.08 -14.70 9.78
C GLU A 71 13.34 -13.38 10.55
N LYS A 72 14.18 -12.51 9.99
CA LYS A 72 14.42 -11.17 10.55
C LYS A 72 13.14 -10.33 10.63
N ALA A 73 12.27 -10.42 9.62
CA ALA A 73 11.00 -9.72 9.60
C ALA A 73 10.03 -10.25 10.68
N VAL A 74 9.91 -11.57 10.81
CA VAL A 74 9.09 -12.19 11.86
C VAL A 74 9.57 -11.75 13.24
N HIS A 75 10.87 -11.79 13.51
CA HIS A 75 11.44 -11.35 14.78
C HIS A 75 11.18 -9.86 15.06
N ALA A 76 11.30 -9.00 14.05
CA ALA A 76 10.98 -7.59 14.18
C ALA A 76 9.50 -7.35 14.53
N TYR A 77 8.58 -8.14 13.95
CA TYR A 77 7.15 -8.10 14.32
C TYR A 77 6.89 -8.59 15.73
N GLU A 78 7.52 -9.68 16.16
CA GLU A 78 7.42 -10.16 17.55
C GLU A 78 7.88 -9.10 18.56
N THR A 79 8.96 -8.38 18.24
CA THR A 79 9.47 -7.30 19.09
C THR A 79 8.52 -6.11 19.10
N MET A 80 8.04 -5.67 17.93
CA MET A 80 7.05 -4.58 17.84
C MET A 80 5.76 -4.93 18.58
N ASN A 81 5.25 -6.16 18.46
CA ASN A 81 4.03 -6.62 19.13
C ASN A 81 4.15 -6.65 20.66
N LYS A 82 5.37 -6.81 21.19
CA LYS A 82 5.65 -6.75 22.63
C LYS A 82 5.83 -5.33 23.16
N GLU A 83 6.34 -4.42 22.32
CA GLU A 83 6.85 -3.11 22.76
C GLU A 83 5.97 -1.93 22.30
N CYS A 84 4.99 -2.16 21.43
CA CYS A 84 4.09 -1.14 20.87
C CYS A 84 2.64 -1.62 20.91
N ASP A 85 1.70 -0.69 21.06
CA ASP A 85 0.25 -0.95 21.01
C ASP A 85 -0.38 -0.58 19.65
N ILE A 86 0.45 -0.20 18.65
CA ILE A 86 0.02 0.15 17.29
C ILE A 86 -0.33 -1.11 16.49
N GLU A 87 -1.34 -1.04 15.64
CA GLU A 87 -1.69 -2.16 14.76
C GLU A 87 -0.60 -2.45 13.72
N LEU A 88 -0.22 -3.72 13.58
CA LEU A 88 0.88 -4.14 12.71
C LEU A 88 0.37 -4.67 11.37
N CYS A 89 0.93 -4.15 10.29
CA CYS A 89 0.66 -4.57 8.92
C CYS A 89 1.93 -5.05 8.22
N ALA A 90 1.79 -5.88 7.20
CA ALA A 90 2.92 -6.35 6.38
C ALA A 90 2.63 -6.24 4.88
N SER A 91 3.68 -6.01 4.08
CA SER A 91 3.64 -6.06 2.61
C SER A 91 4.95 -6.65 2.08
N MET A 92 5.01 -7.95 1.88
CA MET A 92 6.23 -8.72 1.61
C MET A 92 6.10 -9.62 0.37
N GLY A 93 5.21 -9.23 -0.57
CA GLY A 93 5.00 -9.95 -1.83
C GLY A 93 4.15 -11.21 -1.70
N PHE A 94 4.45 -12.24 -2.47
CA PHE A 94 3.71 -13.49 -2.57
C PHE A 94 4.13 -14.47 -1.47
N LEU A 95 3.54 -14.36 -0.28
CA LEU A 95 3.76 -15.30 0.81
C LEU A 95 2.82 -16.51 0.71
N ASN A 96 3.27 -17.67 1.14
CA ASN A 96 2.43 -18.85 1.27
C ASN A 96 1.66 -18.86 2.61
N ALA A 97 0.74 -19.82 2.78
CA ALA A 97 -0.10 -19.92 3.98
C ALA A 97 0.71 -20.05 5.28
N GLU A 98 1.80 -20.83 5.29
CA GLU A 98 2.67 -20.98 6.45
C GLU A 98 3.35 -19.68 6.85
N GLN A 99 3.85 -18.92 5.86
CA GLN A 99 4.48 -17.63 6.12
C GLN A 99 3.47 -16.58 6.63
N LEU A 100 2.27 -16.56 6.07
CA LEU A 100 1.18 -15.67 6.54
C LEU A 100 0.78 -16.03 7.97
N HIS A 101 0.63 -17.32 8.29
CA HIS A 101 0.35 -17.79 9.63
C HIS A 101 1.42 -17.33 10.64
N ARG A 102 2.69 -17.48 10.30
CA ARG A 102 3.81 -17.04 11.16
C ARG A 102 3.83 -15.53 11.40
N LEU A 103 3.49 -14.72 10.38
CA LEU A 103 3.35 -13.27 10.57
C LEU A 103 2.16 -12.95 11.48
N HIS A 104 1.05 -13.67 11.33
CA HIS A 104 -0.14 -13.49 12.18
C HIS A 104 0.18 -13.82 13.63
N GLU A 105 0.87 -14.95 13.91
CA GLU A 105 1.34 -15.28 15.26
C GLU A 105 2.33 -14.26 15.83
N ALA A 106 3.12 -13.61 14.98
CA ALA A 106 4.03 -12.52 15.37
C ALA A 106 3.31 -11.18 15.64
N GLY A 107 1.97 -11.13 15.50
CA GLY A 107 1.15 -9.95 15.79
C GLY A 107 0.71 -9.13 14.58
N VAL A 108 0.98 -9.58 13.35
CA VAL A 108 0.49 -8.90 12.14
C VAL A 108 -1.01 -9.14 11.98
N THR A 109 -1.79 -8.07 12.02
CA THR A 109 -3.26 -8.12 11.90
C THR A 109 -3.77 -7.87 10.47
N SER A 110 -2.94 -7.28 9.60
CA SER A 110 -3.31 -6.92 8.23
C SER A 110 -2.18 -7.19 7.24
N TYR A 111 -2.52 -7.71 6.06
CA TYR A 111 -1.56 -7.95 4.99
C TYR A 111 -1.91 -7.16 3.73
N HIS A 112 -0.95 -6.38 3.23
CA HIS A 112 -1.10 -5.59 2.02
C HIS A 112 -0.55 -6.31 0.79
N HIS A 113 -1.40 -6.48 -0.23
CA HIS A 113 -1.03 -7.06 -1.51
C HIS A 113 -1.92 -6.53 -2.64
N ASN A 114 -1.48 -5.48 -3.33
CA ASN A 114 -2.26 -4.84 -4.38
C ASN A 114 -2.52 -5.76 -5.57
N ILE A 115 -3.72 -5.67 -6.16
CA ILE A 115 -4.02 -6.23 -7.50
C ILE A 115 -3.53 -5.31 -8.63
N GLU A 116 -3.18 -4.07 -8.32
CA GLU A 116 -2.58 -3.00 -9.14
C GLU A 116 -3.52 -2.38 -10.18
N THR A 117 -4.25 -3.16 -10.95
CA THR A 117 -5.16 -2.72 -12.02
C THR A 117 -6.23 -3.78 -12.27
N SER A 118 -7.03 -3.65 -13.33
CA SER A 118 -7.99 -4.68 -13.77
C SER A 118 -7.30 -5.95 -14.26
N ARG A 119 -8.03 -7.06 -14.27
CA ARG A 119 -7.58 -8.31 -14.91
C ARG A 119 -7.22 -8.12 -16.37
N ARG A 120 -8.01 -7.35 -17.11
CA ARG A 120 -7.79 -7.06 -18.53
C ARG A 120 -6.51 -6.28 -18.78
N ASN A 121 -6.23 -5.27 -17.96
CA ASN A 121 -5.08 -4.40 -18.11
C ASN A 121 -3.79 -4.98 -17.50
N PHE A 122 -3.88 -5.92 -16.57
CA PHE A 122 -2.72 -6.44 -15.82
C PHE A 122 -1.57 -6.93 -16.71
N PRO A 123 -1.78 -7.68 -17.83
CA PRO A 123 -0.69 -8.11 -18.72
C PRO A 123 0.06 -6.96 -19.38
N ASN A 124 -0.55 -5.77 -19.48
CA ASN A 124 0.10 -4.57 -19.98
C ASN A 124 1.05 -3.94 -18.96
N ILE A 125 0.89 -4.27 -17.67
CA ILE A 125 1.62 -3.66 -16.55
C ILE A 125 2.74 -4.57 -16.04
N CYS A 126 2.52 -5.88 -15.99
CA CYS A 126 3.47 -6.85 -15.49
C CYS A 126 3.34 -8.18 -16.22
N THR A 127 4.49 -8.83 -16.53
CA THR A 127 4.53 -10.14 -17.22
C THR A 127 5.19 -11.26 -16.39
N THR A 128 5.89 -10.91 -15.30
CA THR A 128 6.63 -11.87 -14.47
C THR A 128 5.78 -12.58 -13.41
N HIS A 129 4.55 -12.10 -13.20
CA HIS A 129 3.51 -12.77 -12.42
C HIS A 129 2.13 -12.43 -12.99
N THR A 130 1.10 -13.16 -12.55
CA THR A 130 -0.25 -13.03 -13.09
C THR A 130 -1.21 -12.34 -12.11
N TYR A 131 -2.31 -11.82 -12.63
CA TYR A 131 -3.42 -11.31 -11.82
C TYR A 131 -3.99 -12.37 -10.89
N ASP A 132 -4.12 -13.63 -11.36
CA ASP A 132 -4.64 -14.73 -10.54
C ASP A 132 -3.76 -15.04 -9.32
N MET A 133 -2.45 -14.92 -9.47
CA MET A 133 -1.53 -15.05 -8.32
C MET A 133 -1.80 -13.98 -7.25
N LYS A 134 -2.16 -12.75 -7.66
CA LYS A 134 -2.54 -11.68 -6.74
C LYS A 134 -3.80 -12.04 -5.95
N ILE A 135 -4.83 -12.49 -6.66
CA ILE A 135 -6.11 -12.89 -6.06
C ILE A 135 -5.90 -14.07 -5.10
N GLU A 136 -5.09 -15.06 -5.48
CA GLU A 136 -4.82 -16.22 -4.62
C GLU A 136 -4.12 -15.82 -3.31
N THR A 137 -3.15 -14.91 -3.39
CA THR A 137 -2.51 -14.39 -2.16
C THR A 137 -3.53 -13.72 -1.23
N LEU A 138 -4.46 -12.91 -1.78
CA LEU A 138 -5.50 -12.28 -0.97
C LEU A 138 -6.45 -13.30 -0.32
N LYS A 139 -6.79 -14.37 -1.04
CA LYS A 139 -7.59 -15.47 -0.47
C LYS A 139 -6.86 -16.17 0.69
N LEU A 140 -5.55 -16.39 0.58
CA LEU A 140 -4.75 -16.94 1.68
C LEU A 140 -4.76 -16.00 2.89
N VAL A 141 -4.62 -14.69 2.67
CA VAL A 141 -4.72 -13.68 3.75
C VAL A 141 -6.06 -13.74 4.46
N LYS A 142 -7.17 -13.81 3.72
CA LYS A 142 -8.51 -13.93 4.30
C LYS A 142 -8.72 -15.26 5.02
N ALA A 143 -8.18 -16.36 4.49
CA ALA A 143 -8.26 -17.68 5.11
C ALA A 143 -7.49 -17.75 6.45
N GLU A 144 -6.43 -16.96 6.60
CA GLU A 144 -5.69 -16.80 7.85
C GLU A 144 -6.40 -15.90 8.88
N GLY A 145 -7.50 -15.27 8.51
CA GLY A 145 -8.24 -14.36 9.40
C GLY A 145 -7.66 -12.96 9.52
N MET A 146 -6.66 -12.62 8.71
CA MET A 146 -6.09 -11.28 8.66
C MET A 146 -6.95 -10.33 7.80
N TRP A 147 -6.87 -9.05 8.09
CA TRP A 147 -7.41 -8.01 7.19
C TRP A 147 -6.65 -7.99 5.87
N ALA A 148 -7.38 -8.10 4.78
CA ALA A 148 -6.85 -7.98 3.44
C ALA A 148 -6.84 -6.51 3.00
N CYS A 149 -5.65 -5.94 2.81
CA CYS A 149 -5.46 -4.61 2.26
C CYS A 149 -5.01 -4.75 0.81
N SER A 150 -5.87 -4.36 -0.14
CA SER A 150 -5.56 -4.46 -1.57
C SER A 150 -6.27 -3.38 -2.36
N GLY A 151 -5.57 -2.79 -3.27
CA GLY A 151 -6.03 -1.77 -4.19
C GLY A 151 -5.17 -1.75 -5.44
N GLY A 152 -4.88 -0.57 -5.95
CA GLY A 152 -4.09 -0.45 -7.16
C GLY A 152 -3.66 0.97 -7.47
N ILE A 153 -3.17 1.14 -8.69
CA ILE A 153 -2.68 2.40 -9.22
C ILE A 153 -3.57 2.82 -10.39
N ILE A 154 -4.09 4.02 -10.36
CA ILE A 154 -4.83 4.64 -11.46
C ILE A 154 -3.95 5.62 -12.24
N GLY A 155 -4.15 5.71 -13.55
CA GLY A 155 -3.35 6.54 -14.45
C GLY A 155 -2.23 5.78 -15.17
N MET A 156 -2.30 4.43 -15.23
CA MET A 156 -1.35 3.56 -15.94
C MET A 156 -1.81 3.20 -17.35
N GLY A 157 -2.72 3.98 -17.95
CA GLY A 157 -3.29 3.72 -19.27
C GLY A 157 -4.59 2.93 -19.25
N GLU A 158 -5.11 2.59 -18.08
CA GLU A 158 -6.42 1.97 -17.89
C GLU A 158 -7.56 2.93 -18.24
N ASP A 159 -8.70 2.40 -18.65
CA ASP A 159 -9.93 3.14 -18.86
C ASP A 159 -10.91 3.05 -17.64
N TRP A 160 -12.11 3.60 -17.78
CA TRP A 160 -13.11 3.58 -16.71
C TRP A 160 -13.68 2.18 -16.46
N GLU A 161 -13.73 1.32 -17.47
CA GLU A 161 -14.17 -0.07 -17.33
C GLU A 161 -13.15 -0.87 -16.53
N ASP A 162 -11.86 -0.60 -16.73
CA ASP A 162 -10.79 -1.21 -15.93
C ASP A 162 -10.88 -0.81 -14.45
N ARG A 163 -11.18 0.47 -14.15
CA ARG A 163 -11.37 0.93 -12.77
C ARG A 163 -12.59 0.30 -12.13
N LEU A 164 -13.68 0.08 -12.91
CA LEU A 164 -14.87 -0.61 -12.49
C LEU A 164 -14.57 -2.08 -12.15
N ASP A 165 -13.92 -2.79 -13.06
CA ASP A 165 -13.51 -4.18 -12.88
C ASP A 165 -12.63 -4.35 -11.64
N MET A 166 -11.68 -3.44 -11.42
CA MET A 166 -10.82 -3.44 -10.23
C MET A 166 -11.66 -3.28 -8.94
N ALA A 167 -12.60 -2.34 -8.91
CA ALA A 167 -13.43 -2.10 -7.73
C ALA A 167 -14.34 -3.30 -7.41
N ILE A 168 -14.92 -3.92 -8.44
CA ILE A 168 -15.78 -5.12 -8.31
C ILE A 168 -14.94 -6.32 -7.84
N SER A 169 -13.78 -6.55 -8.46
CA SER A 169 -12.88 -7.65 -8.07
C SER A 169 -12.46 -7.56 -6.60
N LEU A 170 -12.19 -6.35 -6.09
CA LEU A 170 -11.88 -6.14 -4.68
C LEU A 170 -13.08 -6.41 -3.76
N ALA A 171 -14.30 -6.04 -4.19
CA ALA A 171 -15.53 -6.36 -3.47
C ALA A 171 -15.80 -7.87 -3.44
N GLU A 172 -15.56 -8.58 -4.55
CA GLU A 172 -15.72 -10.04 -4.63
C GLU A 172 -14.74 -10.80 -3.72
N VAL A 173 -13.52 -10.29 -3.58
CA VAL A 173 -12.52 -10.84 -2.61
C VAL A 173 -12.93 -10.51 -1.17
N GLY A 174 -13.70 -9.44 -0.95
CA GLY A 174 -14.08 -8.97 0.38
C GLY A 174 -12.89 -8.33 1.11
N VAL A 175 -12.16 -7.43 0.45
CA VAL A 175 -11.04 -6.73 1.06
C VAL A 175 -11.52 -5.72 2.09
N ASP A 176 -10.73 -5.52 3.14
CA ASP A 176 -11.08 -4.65 4.27
C ASP A 176 -10.56 -3.22 4.08
N SER A 177 -9.50 -3.04 3.26
CA SER A 177 -8.91 -1.73 2.97
C SER A 177 -8.44 -1.66 1.52
N ILE A 178 -8.72 -0.53 0.85
CA ILE A 178 -8.43 -0.31 -0.57
C ILE A 178 -7.54 0.93 -0.73
N PRO A 179 -6.22 0.79 -0.77
CA PRO A 179 -5.34 1.89 -1.13
C PRO A 179 -5.50 2.24 -2.62
N LEU A 180 -5.90 3.48 -2.87
CA LEU A 180 -5.91 4.07 -4.20
C LEU A 180 -4.70 4.97 -4.37
N ASN A 181 -3.85 4.61 -5.34
CA ASN A 181 -2.68 5.36 -5.72
C ASN A 181 -2.93 6.02 -7.08
N ALA A 182 -2.66 7.32 -7.20
CA ALA A 182 -2.59 7.98 -8.50
C ALA A 182 -1.14 7.95 -8.99
N LEU A 183 -0.93 7.50 -10.23
CA LEU A 183 0.41 7.35 -10.79
C LEU A 183 1.17 8.69 -10.73
N MET A 184 2.35 8.63 -10.13
CA MET A 184 3.36 9.67 -10.23
C MET A 184 4.46 9.13 -11.15
N PRO A 185 4.51 9.57 -12.43
CA PRO A 185 5.49 9.07 -13.39
C PRO A 185 6.93 9.25 -12.88
N ILE A 186 7.71 8.18 -12.90
CA ILE A 186 9.09 8.15 -12.41
C ILE A 186 10.02 7.98 -13.61
N LYS A 187 11.00 8.85 -13.72
CA LYS A 187 12.04 8.78 -14.77
C LYS A 187 12.76 7.42 -14.71
N GLY A 188 13.00 6.83 -15.88
CA GLY A 188 13.63 5.52 -16.01
C GLY A 188 12.68 4.34 -15.89
N THR A 189 11.37 4.57 -15.69
CA THR A 189 10.33 3.54 -15.80
C THR A 189 9.63 3.61 -17.16
N PRO A 190 9.03 2.50 -17.66
CA PRO A 190 8.25 2.53 -18.90
C PRO A 190 7.08 3.51 -18.90
N LEU A 191 6.58 3.90 -17.72
CA LEU A 191 5.48 4.85 -17.55
C LEU A 191 5.94 6.28 -17.24
N GLU A 192 7.19 6.63 -17.49
CA GLU A 192 7.76 7.95 -17.17
C GLU A 192 7.09 9.12 -17.91
N ASN A 193 6.48 8.85 -19.07
CA ASN A 193 5.83 9.84 -19.91
C ASN A 193 4.29 9.82 -19.82
N GLU A 194 3.73 9.00 -18.92
CA GLU A 194 2.28 8.98 -18.72
C GLU A 194 1.78 10.32 -18.18
N ARG A 195 0.58 10.71 -18.62
CA ARG A 195 -0.03 11.93 -18.11
C ARG A 195 -0.44 11.77 -16.64
N ARG A 196 -0.26 12.80 -15.88
CA ARG A 196 -0.80 12.86 -14.53
C ARG A 196 -2.33 12.99 -14.56
N LEU A 197 -3.00 12.30 -13.65
CA LEU A 197 -4.43 12.45 -13.49
C LEU A 197 -4.77 13.84 -12.93
N THR A 198 -5.95 14.31 -13.28
CA THR A 198 -6.53 15.53 -12.69
C THR A 198 -7.21 15.19 -11.36
N GLU A 199 -7.32 16.18 -10.48
CA GLU A 199 -8.06 16.03 -9.21
C GLU A 199 -9.48 15.48 -9.42
N PRO A 200 -10.31 15.99 -10.35
CA PRO A 200 -11.65 15.43 -10.60
C PRO A 200 -11.67 13.96 -11.00
N GLU A 201 -10.66 13.47 -11.74
CA GLU A 201 -10.55 12.04 -12.10
C GLU A 201 -10.30 11.20 -10.87
N ILE A 202 -9.41 11.64 -9.98
CA ILE A 202 -9.08 10.95 -8.73
C ILE A 202 -10.31 10.92 -7.80
N LEU A 203 -10.95 12.09 -7.58
CA LEU A 203 -12.11 12.20 -6.71
C LEU A 203 -13.29 11.34 -7.18
N ARG A 204 -13.54 11.32 -8.49
CA ARG A 204 -14.57 10.45 -9.10
C ARG A 204 -14.25 8.97 -8.87
N THR A 205 -13.00 8.57 -9.02
CA THR A 205 -12.59 7.19 -8.75
C THR A 205 -12.80 6.82 -7.28
N ILE A 206 -12.43 7.69 -6.34
CA ILE A 206 -12.65 7.47 -4.90
C ILE A 206 -14.15 7.28 -4.60
N ALA A 207 -15.01 8.18 -5.10
CA ALA A 207 -16.45 8.10 -4.88
C ALA A 207 -17.06 6.80 -5.44
N PHE A 208 -16.59 6.40 -6.60
CA PHE A 208 -17.01 5.17 -7.27
C PHE A 208 -16.57 3.92 -6.51
N PHE A 209 -15.31 3.87 -6.03
CA PHE A 209 -14.83 2.78 -5.21
C PHE A 209 -15.58 2.69 -3.88
N ARG A 210 -15.89 3.83 -3.24
CA ARG A 210 -16.71 3.87 -2.03
C ARG A 210 -18.12 3.33 -2.27
N TYR A 211 -18.74 3.65 -3.42
CA TYR A 211 -20.07 3.16 -3.75
C TYR A 211 -20.12 1.63 -3.91
N ILE A 212 -19.11 1.05 -4.54
CA ILE A 212 -19.02 -0.41 -4.75
C ILE A 212 -18.55 -1.14 -3.49
N ASN A 213 -17.68 -0.51 -2.68
CA ASN A 213 -17.11 -1.09 -1.47
C ASN A 213 -17.51 -0.25 -0.24
N PRO A 214 -18.78 -0.29 0.18
CA PRO A 214 -19.29 0.64 1.20
C PRO A 214 -18.66 0.44 2.58
N GLU A 215 -18.20 -0.76 2.91
CA GLU A 215 -17.65 -1.11 4.22
C GLU A 215 -16.11 -1.05 4.28
N ALA A 216 -15.43 -1.21 3.14
CA ALA A 216 -13.98 -1.18 3.10
C ALA A 216 -13.42 0.24 3.36
N ASP A 217 -12.25 0.34 3.98
CA ASP A 217 -11.52 1.59 4.08
C ASP A 217 -10.97 1.99 2.70
N ILE A 218 -11.44 3.11 2.13
CA ILE A 218 -10.82 3.69 0.95
C ILE A 218 -9.66 4.57 1.41
N ARG A 219 -8.44 4.12 1.12
CA ARG A 219 -7.20 4.70 1.63
C ARG A 219 -6.48 5.52 0.56
N LEU A 220 -6.16 6.76 0.88
CA LEU A 220 -5.30 7.57 0.02
C LEU A 220 -3.85 7.09 0.14
N GLY A 221 -3.28 6.70 -0.98
CA GLY A 221 -1.88 6.31 -1.13
C GLY A 221 -1.05 7.37 -1.86
N ALA A 222 -0.22 6.94 -2.82
CA ALA A 222 0.59 7.80 -3.65
C ALA A 222 -0.26 8.72 -4.56
N GLY A 223 0.34 9.82 -5.03
CA GLY A 223 -0.32 10.81 -5.91
C GLY A 223 -1.12 11.86 -5.15
N ARG A 224 -1.03 11.94 -3.84
CA ARG A 224 -1.71 12.94 -3.02
C ARG A 224 -1.34 14.38 -3.40
N ALA A 225 -0.13 14.60 -3.91
CA ALA A 225 0.31 15.88 -4.44
C ALA A 225 -0.51 16.39 -5.65
N LEU A 226 -1.33 15.54 -6.26
CA LEU A 226 -2.27 15.90 -7.33
C LEU A 226 -3.61 16.45 -6.79
N LEU A 227 -3.82 16.41 -5.48
CA LEU A 227 -5.03 16.85 -4.81
C LEU A 227 -4.80 18.20 -4.14
N THR A 228 -5.80 19.07 -4.16
CA THR A 228 -5.76 20.36 -3.45
C THR A 228 -6.04 20.18 -1.96
N GLY A 229 -5.44 21.06 -1.12
CA GLY A 229 -5.68 21.05 0.33
C GLY A 229 -5.36 19.72 0.99
N ASP A 230 -4.20 19.14 0.67
CA ASP A 230 -3.76 17.85 1.22
C ASP A 230 -4.77 16.70 1.06
N GLY A 231 -5.66 16.78 0.07
CA GLY A 231 -6.66 15.76 -0.23
C GLY A 231 -7.96 15.87 0.58
N ILE A 232 -8.29 17.03 1.11
CA ILE A 232 -9.52 17.28 1.89
C ILE A 232 -10.78 16.82 1.12
N LYS A 233 -10.86 17.13 -0.19
CA LYS A 233 -11.98 16.72 -1.04
C LYS A 233 -12.07 15.20 -1.24
N ALA A 234 -10.96 14.50 -1.16
CA ALA A 234 -10.96 13.04 -1.25
C ALA A 234 -11.71 12.42 -0.07
N PHE A 235 -11.49 12.93 1.14
CA PHE A 235 -12.26 12.51 2.32
C PHE A 235 -13.74 12.88 2.23
N GLN A 236 -14.09 13.98 1.60
CA GLN A 236 -15.47 14.36 1.32
C GLN A 236 -16.10 13.48 0.21
N SER A 237 -15.28 12.90 -0.67
CA SER A 237 -15.70 12.02 -1.76
C SER A 237 -15.77 10.54 -1.39
N GLY A 238 -15.42 10.16 -0.16
CA GLY A 238 -15.55 8.77 0.29
C GLY A 238 -14.28 8.12 0.83
N ALA A 239 -13.13 8.78 0.79
CA ALA A 239 -11.95 8.27 1.49
C ALA A 239 -12.19 8.26 3.01
N SER A 240 -11.68 7.21 3.70
CA SER A 240 -11.79 7.04 5.15
C SER A 240 -10.43 6.81 5.83
N ALA A 241 -9.39 6.57 5.02
CA ALA A 241 -8.06 6.25 5.51
C ALA A 241 -6.98 6.93 4.64
N THR A 242 -5.75 7.01 5.14
CA THR A 242 -4.62 7.52 4.37
C THR A 242 -3.30 6.94 4.84
N ILE A 243 -2.33 6.88 3.92
CA ILE A 243 -0.93 6.66 4.24
C ILE A 243 -0.32 8.02 4.60
N THR A 244 0.45 8.09 5.67
CA THR A 244 1.09 9.30 6.20
C THR A 244 2.51 9.00 6.69
N GLY A 245 3.29 10.02 6.98
CA GLY A 245 4.66 9.88 7.49
C GLY A 245 5.75 10.14 6.45
N ASN A 246 6.99 10.19 6.91
CA ASN A 246 8.14 10.63 6.11
C ASN A 246 8.86 9.48 5.37
N MET A 247 8.40 8.24 5.49
CA MET A 247 9.12 7.03 5.07
C MET A 247 8.51 6.35 3.85
N LEU A 248 7.86 7.10 2.94
CA LEU A 248 7.36 6.53 1.70
C LEU A 248 8.49 6.26 0.69
N THR A 249 8.31 5.18 -0.06
CA THR A 249 9.32 4.59 -0.94
C THR A 249 9.78 5.48 -2.08
N THR A 250 9.03 6.52 -2.48
CA THR A 250 9.35 7.30 -3.70
C THR A 250 9.01 8.79 -3.66
N VAL A 251 8.11 9.25 -2.79
CA VAL A 251 7.68 10.67 -2.74
C VAL A 251 7.35 11.06 -1.29
N ALA A 252 7.75 12.26 -0.88
CA ALA A 252 7.37 12.81 0.42
C ALA A 252 5.84 12.90 0.57
N CYS A 253 5.33 12.39 1.68
CA CYS A 253 3.91 12.50 2.06
C CYS A 253 3.65 13.72 2.93
N ALA A 254 2.36 14.03 3.08
CA ALA A 254 1.91 14.96 4.11
C ALA A 254 2.33 14.45 5.49
N THR A 255 2.79 15.33 6.36
CA THR A 255 3.18 14.97 7.73
C THR A 255 1.95 14.50 8.51
N ILE A 256 2.16 13.63 9.50
CA ILE A 256 1.10 13.16 10.40
C ILE A 256 0.33 14.35 10.97
N ARG A 257 1.04 15.38 11.40
CA ARG A 257 0.44 16.61 11.95
C ARG A 257 -0.44 17.37 10.96
N SER A 258 0.01 17.51 9.69
CA SER A 258 -0.81 18.21 8.67
C SER A 258 -2.07 17.44 8.34
N VAL A 259 -2.00 16.11 8.29
CA VAL A 259 -3.16 15.25 8.06
C VAL A 259 -4.17 15.35 9.21
N LYS A 260 -3.71 15.27 10.47
CA LYS A 260 -4.59 15.41 11.65
C LYS A 260 -5.27 16.77 11.69
N ASN A 261 -4.56 17.85 11.35
CA ASN A 261 -5.15 19.19 11.29
C ASN A 261 -6.22 19.28 10.20
N MET A 262 -5.92 18.79 9.00
CA MET A 262 -6.87 18.77 7.88
C MET A 262 -8.14 17.96 8.22
N LEU A 263 -8.00 16.79 8.88
CA LEU A 263 -9.15 15.97 9.27
C LEU A 263 -10.03 16.70 10.31
N LYS A 264 -9.43 17.40 11.26
CA LYS A 264 -10.16 18.22 12.25
C LYS A 264 -10.97 19.34 11.56
N GLU A 265 -10.42 19.99 10.52
CA GLU A 265 -11.11 21.05 9.78
C GLU A 265 -12.42 20.57 9.12
N ILE A 266 -12.50 19.28 8.75
CA ILE A 266 -13.71 18.66 8.18
C ILE A 266 -14.55 17.89 9.20
N GLY A 267 -14.28 18.07 10.51
CA GLY A 267 -15.04 17.44 11.58
C GLY A 267 -14.83 15.92 11.66
N ARG A 268 -13.69 15.42 11.21
CA ARG A 268 -13.30 14.01 11.36
C ARG A 268 -12.23 13.85 12.43
N GLU A 269 -12.40 12.86 13.27
CA GLU A 269 -11.42 12.46 14.27
C GLU A 269 -10.61 11.25 13.79
N THR A 270 -9.34 11.18 14.16
CA THR A 270 -8.52 9.97 14.09
C THR A 270 -8.89 9.08 15.26
N LYS A 271 -8.80 7.79 15.09
CA LYS A 271 -9.01 6.82 16.19
C LYS A 271 -8.05 7.06 17.32
#